data_25fb124dbb733ad682736f290cf0ff55
#
_entry.id   25fb124dbb733ad682736f290cf0ff55
#
_cell.length_a   1.000
_cell.length_b   1.000
_cell.length_c   1.000
_cell.angle_alpha   90.00
_cell.angle_beta   90.00
_cell.angle_gamma   90.00
#
_symmetry.space_group_name_H-M   'P 1'
#
loop_
_entity.id
_entity.type
_entity.pdbx_description
1 polymer ?
#
loop_
_entity_poly.entity_id
_entity_poly.type
_entity_poly.pdbx_seq_one_letter_code
_entity_poly.pdbx_strand_id
1 'polypeptide(L)'
;MLLPTVPRVRLRSTVRPAIDTPFGPLTFTTAIGSTALPLLPDALFELPGGRTVARWGTPVARVELLLSPYDPGLDPENWGPLTDCRAAVWRIDVLAPIGRVQFGAGLPVRLPEGADAGWDGGQSLAAITVDDDSTRLTVGGNDEEAICHAAGAEVPRRWAELIDEVHDHSHSTWGVDADHRHGMTWTLPPLETGDHCELPVVAAWAPAADETANTWYAALASSTDVLRQVTAEPASAEAVRKC
;
A
#
# COMPACT_ATOMS: atom_id res chain seq x y z
N MET A 1 13.98 3.37 -12.96
CA MET A 1 14.19 4.83 -12.76
C MET A 1 14.79 5.03 -11.37
N LEU A 2 16.05 5.49 -11.24
CA LEU A 2 16.67 5.74 -9.95
C LEU A 2 16.04 7.01 -9.36
N LEU A 3 15.54 6.93 -8.12
CA LEU A 3 15.09 8.12 -7.39
C LEU A 3 16.24 9.15 -7.30
N PRO A 4 15.95 10.45 -7.41
CA PRO A 4 16.96 11.51 -7.34
C PRO A 4 17.76 11.43 -6.03
N THR A 5 19.03 11.80 -6.12
CA THR A 5 20.02 11.73 -5.02
C THR A 5 19.74 12.83 -3.99
N VAL A 6 18.76 12.63 -3.14
CA VAL A 6 18.54 13.47 -1.95
C VAL A 6 19.47 12.97 -0.83
N PRO A 7 20.07 13.85 0.02
CA PRO A 7 20.88 13.39 1.15
C PRO A 7 20.07 12.45 2.03
N ARG A 8 20.48 11.18 2.07
CA ARG A 8 19.77 10.11 2.75
C ARG A 8 20.41 9.88 4.10
N VAL A 9 19.66 10.14 5.16
CA VAL A 9 20.07 9.71 6.50
C VAL A 9 19.82 8.21 6.59
N ARG A 10 20.91 7.43 6.71
CA ARG A 10 20.84 5.98 6.92
C ARG A 10 20.68 5.72 8.40
N LEU A 11 19.48 5.42 8.84
CA LEU A 11 19.24 4.89 10.18
C LEU A 11 19.50 3.40 10.16
N ARG A 12 20.30 2.86 11.09
CA ARG A 12 20.29 1.43 11.36
C ARG A 12 18.91 1.11 11.92
N SER A 13 18.15 0.33 11.19
CA SER A 13 16.75 0.13 11.53
C SER A 13 16.61 -0.70 12.79
N THR A 14 16.16 -0.06 13.85
CA THR A 14 15.55 -0.72 15.02
C THR A 14 14.03 -0.57 14.98
N VAL A 15 13.51 0.07 13.93
CA VAL A 15 12.10 0.43 13.79
C VAL A 15 11.48 -0.35 12.65
N ARG A 16 10.35 -0.97 12.91
CA ARG A 16 9.52 -1.63 11.92
C ARG A 16 8.73 -0.59 11.12
N PRO A 17 8.71 -0.67 9.78
CA PRO A 17 7.85 0.20 8.98
C PRO A 17 6.38 -0.03 9.32
N ALA A 18 5.67 1.05 9.64
CA ALA A 18 4.24 1.02 9.96
C ALA A 18 3.61 2.38 9.64
N ILE A 19 2.30 2.39 9.46
CA ILE A 19 1.47 3.59 9.44
C ILE A 19 0.72 3.64 10.77
N ASP A 20 0.89 4.72 11.52
CA ASP A 20 0.10 4.95 12.74
C ASP A 20 -1.32 5.35 12.33
N THR A 21 -2.32 4.61 12.81
CA THR A 21 -3.74 4.86 12.59
C THR A 21 -4.46 5.05 13.91
N PRO A 22 -5.68 5.61 13.92
CA PRO A 22 -6.49 5.73 15.15
C PRO A 22 -6.72 4.42 15.88
N PHE A 23 -6.73 3.30 15.16
CA PHE A 23 -6.95 1.96 15.72
C PHE A 23 -5.65 1.23 16.08
N GLY A 24 -4.50 1.90 15.94
CA GLY A 24 -3.17 1.38 16.18
C GLY A 24 -2.34 1.20 14.92
N PRO A 25 -1.12 0.65 15.01
CA PRO A 25 -0.20 0.60 13.88
C PRO A 25 -0.65 -0.41 12.82
N LEU A 26 -0.83 0.06 11.58
CA LEU A 26 -0.93 -0.79 10.40
C LEU A 26 0.49 -1.24 10.02
N THR A 27 0.71 -2.55 10.05
CA THR A 27 2.03 -3.14 9.86
C THR A 27 2.14 -3.84 8.52
N PHE A 28 3.35 -3.86 7.95
CA PHE A 28 3.60 -4.40 6.62
C PHE A 28 4.50 -5.63 6.68
N THR A 29 4.16 -6.64 5.89
CA THR A 29 4.91 -7.90 5.78
C THR A 29 5.15 -8.25 4.32
N THR A 30 6.22 -9.00 4.07
CA THR A 30 6.52 -9.56 2.75
C THR A 30 7.01 -10.99 2.92
N ALA A 31 6.57 -11.89 2.05
CA ALA A 31 7.11 -13.23 1.96
C ALA A 31 7.46 -13.58 0.51
N ILE A 32 8.57 -14.26 0.31
CA ILE A 32 9.04 -14.75 -0.99
C ILE A 32 9.12 -16.29 -0.92
N GLY A 33 8.33 -16.96 -1.74
CA GLY A 33 8.10 -18.39 -1.59
C GLY A 33 7.44 -18.70 -0.23
N SER A 34 8.09 -19.55 0.57
CA SER A 34 7.67 -19.86 1.94
C SER A 34 8.41 -19.05 3.01
N THR A 35 9.27 -18.12 2.62
CA THR A 35 10.14 -17.39 3.55
C THR A 35 9.63 -15.98 3.75
N ALA A 36 9.20 -15.67 4.98
CA ALA A 36 8.90 -14.29 5.37
C ALA A 36 10.19 -13.47 5.48
N LEU A 37 10.17 -12.26 4.93
CA LEU A 37 11.27 -11.32 5.12
C LEU A 37 11.34 -10.87 6.60
N PRO A 38 12.53 -10.49 7.08
CA PRO A 38 12.67 -9.94 8.42
C PRO A 38 11.77 -8.71 8.61
N LEU A 39 11.16 -8.58 9.79
CA LEU A 39 10.33 -7.41 10.12
C LEU A 39 11.12 -6.10 10.12
N LEU A 40 12.41 -6.18 10.42
CA LEU A 40 13.33 -5.05 10.34
C LEU A 40 14.01 -5.04 8.96
N PRO A 41 13.96 -3.92 8.22
CA PRO A 41 14.61 -3.82 6.93
C PRO A 41 16.15 -3.76 7.06
N ASP A 42 16.84 -4.15 5.99
CA ASP A 42 18.29 -4.00 5.87
C ASP A 42 18.71 -2.53 5.89
N ALA A 43 17.85 -1.65 5.39
CA ALA A 43 18.04 -0.21 5.42
C ALA A 43 16.68 0.52 5.51
N LEU A 44 16.66 1.59 6.32
CA LEU A 44 15.53 2.51 6.46
C LEU A 44 16.02 3.92 6.18
N PHE A 45 15.27 4.64 5.37
CA PHE A 45 15.58 6.01 4.99
C PHE A 45 14.37 6.89 5.30
N GLU A 46 14.60 7.96 6.04
CA GLU A 46 13.63 9.04 6.17
C GLU A 46 13.89 10.06 5.07
N LEU A 47 12.84 10.47 4.40
CA LEU A 47 12.87 11.47 3.34
C LEU A 47 12.06 12.70 3.77
N PRO A 48 12.32 13.88 3.19
CA PRO A 48 11.52 15.07 3.46
C PRO A 48 10.03 14.85 3.25
N GLY A 49 9.19 15.53 4.03
CA GLY A 49 7.73 15.43 3.94
C GLY A 49 7.13 14.21 4.63
N GLY A 50 7.82 13.62 5.62
CA GLY A 50 7.30 12.49 6.42
C GLY A 50 7.27 11.18 5.64
N ARG A 51 8.09 11.07 4.61
CA ARG A 51 8.22 9.86 3.77
C ARG A 51 9.28 8.93 4.32
N THR A 52 9.05 7.63 4.20
CA THR A 52 9.99 6.59 4.63
C THR A 52 10.18 5.56 3.53
N VAL A 53 11.40 5.07 3.35
CA VAL A 53 11.71 3.96 2.44
C VAL A 53 12.44 2.87 3.23
N ALA A 54 11.83 1.71 3.30
CA ALA A 54 12.43 0.50 3.85
C ALA A 54 12.89 -0.43 2.73
N ARG A 55 14.04 -1.10 2.89
CA ARG A 55 14.63 -1.97 1.87
C ARG A 55 15.06 -3.30 2.44
N TRP A 56 14.79 -4.36 1.68
CA TRP A 56 15.28 -5.71 1.93
C TRP A 56 15.95 -6.24 0.66
N GLY A 57 17.09 -6.89 0.83
CA GLY A 57 17.80 -7.61 -0.23
C GLY A 57 17.75 -9.10 0.01
N THR A 58 17.39 -9.87 -1.02
CA THR A 58 17.47 -11.31 -1.03
C THR A 58 18.26 -11.78 -2.25
N PRO A 59 18.69 -13.03 -2.32
CA PRO A 59 19.34 -13.56 -3.53
C PRO A 59 18.45 -13.50 -4.78
N VAL A 60 17.12 -13.48 -4.61
CA VAL A 60 16.14 -13.57 -5.72
C VAL A 60 15.39 -12.27 -6.00
N ALA A 61 15.42 -11.30 -5.08
CA ALA A 61 14.73 -10.03 -5.26
C ALA A 61 15.29 -8.90 -4.41
N ARG A 62 15.04 -7.66 -4.85
CA ARG A 62 15.13 -6.45 -4.04
C ARG A 62 13.71 -5.98 -3.76
N VAL A 63 13.41 -5.74 -2.50
CA VAL A 63 12.08 -5.27 -2.07
C VAL A 63 12.24 -3.90 -1.43
N GLU A 64 11.39 -2.98 -1.83
CA GLU A 64 11.23 -1.67 -1.20
C GLU A 64 9.79 -1.50 -0.72
N LEU A 65 9.63 -0.85 0.43
CA LEU A 65 8.35 -0.35 0.92
C LEU A 65 8.49 1.15 1.13
N LEU A 66 7.71 1.91 0.37
CA LEU A 66 7.58 3.36 0.53
C LEU A 66 6.37 3.63 1.40
N LEU A 67 6.54 4.48 2.44
CA LEU A 67 5.44 5.03 3.22
C LEU A 67 5.42 6.54 3.05
N SER A 68 4.25 7.12 2.82
CA SER A 68 4.10 8.57 2.56
C SER A 68 2.76 9.09 3.03
N PRO A 69 2.69 10.37 3.45
CA PRO A 69 1.44 11.11 3.36
C PRO A 69 0.91 11.04 1.91
N TYR A 70 -0.40 10.98 1.77
CA TYR A 70 -1.05 10.91 0.47
C TYR A 70 -2.25 11.84 0.45
N ASP A 71 -2.38 12.62 -0.61
CA ASP A 71 -3.56 13.45 -0.87
C ASP A 71 -4.35 12.82 -2.01
N PRO A 72 -5.53 12.23 -1.74
CA PRO A 72 -6.36 11.63 -2.77
C PRO A 72 -7.03 12.66 -3.68
N GLY A 73 -6.90 13.96 -3.39
CA GLY A 73 -7.53 15.02 -4.18
C GLY A 73 -9.05 15.05 -4.09
N LEU A 74 -9.64 14.45 -3.06
CA LEU A 74 -11.08 14.50 -2.83
C LEU A 74 -11.50 15.90 -2.39
N ASP A 75 -12.56 16.42 -3.02
CA ASP A 75 -13.15 17.68 -2.64
C ASP A 75 -13.92 17.55 -1.29
N PRO A 76 -13.46 18.22 -0.22
CA PRO A 76 -14.09 18.10 1.09
C PRO A 76 -15.54 18.59 1.13
N GLU A 77 -15.96 19.49 0.22
CA GLU A 77 -17.35 19.98 0.14
C GLU A 77 -18.30 18.89 -0.35
N ASN A 78 -17.81 17.99 -1.22
CA ASN A 78 -18.61 16.90 -1.78
C ASN A 78 -18.48 15.59 -1.00
N TRP A 79 -17.30 15.32 -0.43
CA TRP A 79 -16.96 14.02 0.16
C TRP A 79 -16.76 14.06 1.69
N GLY A 80 -16.83 15.26 2.29
CA GLY A 80 -16.44 15.46 3.68
C GLY A 80 -14.91 15.42 3.89
N PRO A 81 -14.45 15.92 5.07
CA PRO A 81 -13.01 15.99 5.34
C PRO A 81 -12.43 14.61 5.69
N LEU A 82 -11.24 14.33 5.21
CA LEU A 82 -10.38 13.29 5.77
C LEU A 82 -9.61 13.84 6.97
N THR A 83 -9.44 13.04 8.01
CA THR A 83 -8.57 13.38 9.13
C THR A 83 -7.10 13.23 8.73
N ASP A 84 -6.77 12.12 8.06
CA ASP A 84 -5.46 11.89 7.43
C ASP A 84 -5.60 10.77 6.38
N CYS A 85 -4.63 10.72 5.48
CA CYS A 85 -4.52 9.69 4.47
C CYS A 85 -3.05 9.38 4.23
N ARG A 86 -2.71 8.10 4.25
CA ARG A 86 -1.36 7.57 4.09
C ARG A 86 -1.33 6.50 3.04
N ALA A 87 -0.26 6.46 2.27
CA ALA A 87 -0.03 5.42 1.29
C ALA A 87 1.23 4.62 1.60
N ALA A 88 1.15 3.34 1.29
CA ALA A 88 2.27 2.43 1.20
C ALA A 88 2.38 1.93 -0.23
N VAL A 89 3.60 1.81 -0.78
CA VAL A 89 3.83 1.16 -2.06
C VAL A 89 4.93 0.14 -1.90
N TRP A 90 4.61 -1.12 -2.12
CA TRP A 90 5.61 -2.15 -2.32
C TRP A 90 6.16 -2.07 -3.74
N ARG A 91 7.47 -2.25 -3.84
CA ARG A 91 8.20 -2.36 -5.10
C ARG A 91 9.09 -3.59 -5.02
N ILE A 92 9.04 -4.43 -6.03
CA ILE A 92 9.90 -5.59 -6.12
C ILE A 92 10.61 -5.62 -7.49
N ASP A 93 11.95 -5.73 -7.44
CA ASP A 93 12.77 -6.00 -8.61
C ASP A 93 13.25 -7.45 -8.53
N VAL A 94 12.91 -8.27 -9.50
CA VAL A 94 13.15 -9.71 -9.50
C VAL A 94 14.51 -10.02 -10.12
N LEU A 95 15.37 -10.70 -9.35
CA LEU A 95 16.72 -11.10 -9.75
C LEU A 95 16.79 -12.56 -10.22
N ALA A 96 15.88 -13.40 -9.76
CA ALA A 96 15.70 -14.79 -10.18
C ALA A 96 14.22 -15.17 -10.07
N PRO A 97 13.73 -16.17 -10.82
CA PRO A 97 12.31 -16.52 -10.86
C PRO A 97 11.73 -16.81 -9.46
N ILE A 98 10.53 -16.31 -9.20
CA ILE A 98 9.83 -16.44 -7.92
C ILE A 98 8.43 -17.00 -8.19
N GLY A 99 8.12 -18.18 -7.66
CA GLY A 99 6.80 -18.80 -7.85
C GLY A 99 5.68 -18.15 -7.04
N ARG A 100 6.02 -17.47 -5.93
CA ARG A 100 5.03 -16.83 -5.06
C ARG A 100 5.63 -15.66 -4.31
N VAL A 101 4.98 -14.52 -4.36
CA VAL A 101 5.25 -13.35 -3.50
C VAL A 101 3.98 -13.00 -2.77
N GLN A 102 4.09 -12.68 -1.49
CA GLN A 102 2.98 -12.18 -0.69
C GLN A 102 3.35 -10.84 -0.05
N PHE A 103 2.43 -9.89 -0.13
CA PHE A 103 2.47 -8.64 0.60
C PHE A 103 1.30 -8.59 1.57
N GLY A 104 1.54 -8.16 2.80
CA GLY A 104 0.51 -8.07 3.83
C GLY A 104 0.46 -6.68 4.47
N ALA A 105 -0.75 -6.15 4.62
CA ALA A 105 -1.06 -4.96 5.42
C ALA A 105 -1.88 -5.42 6.64
N GLY A 106 -1.19 -5.58 7.77
CA GLY A 106 -1.76 -6.18 8.98
C GLY A 106 -2.35 -5.14 9.92
N LEU A 107 -3.61 -5.33 10.31
CA LEU A 107 -4.26 -4.60 11.38
C LEU A 107 -3.63 -4.94 12.75
N PRO A 108 -3.83 -4.12 13.80
CA PRO A 108 -3.46 -4.48 15.16
C PRO A 108 -4.12 -5.79 15.60
N VAL A 109 -3.38 -6.63 16.34
CA VAL A 109 -3.87 -7.94 16.83
C VAL A 109 -5.14 -7.80 17.65
N ARG A 110 -5.33 -6.65 18.32
CA ARG A 110 -6.55 -6.29 19.02
C ARG A 110 -6.95 -4.89 18.61
N LEU A 111 -8.15 -4.77 18.09
CA LEU A 111 -8.79 -3.48 17.91
C LEU A 111 -9.23 -2.93 19.29
N PRO A 112 -9.36 -1.59 19.43
CA PRO A 112 -9.95 -0.98 20.60
C PRO A 112 -11.35 -1.55 20.89
N GLU A 113 -11.78 -1.47 22.16
CA GLU A 113 -13.13 -1.85 22.56
C GLU A 113 -14.17 -0.98 21.81
N GLY A 114 -15.18 -1.62 21.27
CA GLY A 114 -16.22 -0.96 20.46
C GLY A 114 -15.89 -0.81 18.98
N ALA A 115 -14.65 -1.09 18.55
CA ALA A 115 -14.33 -1.08 17.12
C ALA A 115 -14.71 -2.42 16.47
N ASP A 116 -15.27 -2.34 15.28
CA ASP A 116 -15.59 -3.48 14.42
C ASP A 116 -14.86 -3.35 13.08
N ALA A 117 -14.63 -4.48 12.43
CA ALA A 117 -13.96 -4.52 11.15
C ALA A 117 -14.71 -5.40 10.17
N GLY A 118 -14.85 -4.93 8.95
CA GLY A 118 -15.55 -5.63 7.87
C GLY A 118 -14.83 -5.55 6.54
N TRP A 119 -15.16 -6.48 5.66
CA TRP A 119 -14.77 -6.43 4.27
C TRP A 119 -15.57 -5.34 3.54
N ASP A 120 -14.88 -4.55 2.74
CA ASP A 120 -15.47 -3.48 1.95
C ASP A 120 -14.76 -3.40 0.58
N GLY A 121 -15.10 -4.30 -0.32
CA GLY A 121 -14.51 -4.38 -1.67
C GLY A 121 -15.49 -3.99 -2.77
N GLY A 122 -14.97 -3.61 -3.92
CA GLY A 122 -15.72 -3.31 -5.12
C GLY A 122 -15.03 -2.27 -6.01
N GLN A 123 -15.46 -2.13 -7.25
CA GLN A 123 -14.89 -1.17 -8.22
C GLN A 123 -13.36 -1.28 -8.36
N SER A 124 -12.84 -2.51 -8.45
CA SER A 124 -11.40 -2.79 -8.55
C SER A 124 -10.58 -2.46 -7.28
N LEU A 125 -11.26 -2.33 -6.13
CA LEU A 125 -10.66 -2.15 -4.81
C LEU A 125 -10.95 -3.35 -3.91
N ALA A 126 -9.92 -3.88 -3.29
CA ALA A 126 -10.03 -4.74 -2.14
C ALA A 126 -9.73 -3.92 -0.88
N ALA A 127 -10.64 -3.91 0.09
CA ALA A 127 -10.50 -3.09 1.29
C ALA A 127 -11.06 -3.76 2.55
N ILE A 128 -10.54 -3.32 3.70
CA ILE A 128 -11.13 -3.54 5.01
C ILE A 128 -11.46 -2.18 5.60
N THR A 129 -12.67 -2.04 6.11
CA THR A 129 -13.08 -0.88 6.90
C THR A 129 -13.12 -1.27 8.37
N VAL A 130 -12.52 -0.43 9.22
CA VAL A 130 -12.57 -0.51 10.68
C VAL A 130 -13.27 0.74 11.18
N ASP A 131 -14.30 0.60 11.96
CA ASP A 131 -15.00 1.74 12.53
C ASP A 131 -15.37 1.53 14.01
N ASP A 132 -15.51 2.65 14.71
CA ASP A 132 -16.14 2.80 16.00
C ASP A 132 -17.12 3.95 15.96
N ASP A 133 -17.70 4.35 17.11
CA ASP A 133 -18.68 5.45 17.19
C ASP A 133 -18.11 6.81 16.75
N SER A 134 -16.81 6.95 16.59
CA SER A 134 -16.12 8.23 16.37
C SER A 134 -15.31 8.30 15.08
N THR A 135 -14.78 7.19 14.62
CA THR A 135 -13.77 7.16 13.55
C THR A 135 -13.98 5.97 12.63
N ARG A 136 -13.82 6.22 11.34
CA ARG A 136 -13.77 5.19 10.29
C ARG A 136 -12.39 5.21 9.65
N LEU A 137 -11.78 4.04 9.52
CA LEU A 137 -10.54 3.78 8.80
C LEU A 137 -10.82 2.81 7.66
N THR A 138 -10.45 3.15 6.44
CA THR A 138 -10.40 2.20 5.33
C THR A 138 -8.94 1.91 4.96
N VAL A 139 -8.60 0.63 4.86
CA VAL A 139 -7.31 0.15 4.35
C VAL A 139 -7.60 -0.65 3.09
N GLY A 140 -7.06 -0.23 1.95
CA GLY A 140 -7.35 -0.88 0.68
C GLY A 140 -6.24 -0.75 -0.34
N GLY A 141 -6.35 -1.54 -1.39
CA GLY A 141 -5.45 -1.56 -2.55
C GLY A 141 -6.09 -2.31 -3.71
N ASN A 142 -5.35 -2.46 -4.79
CA ASN A 142 -5.84 -3.13 -5.99
C ASN A 142 -6.35 -4.54 -5.68
N ASP A 143 -7.56 -4.85 -6.16
CA ASP A 143 -8.04 -6.23 -6.26
C ASP A 143 -7.39 -6.96 -7.45
N GLU A 144 -7.79 -8.19 -7.73
CA GLU A 144 -7.24 -9.02 -8.81
C GLU A 144 -7.49 -8.39 -10.18
N GLU A 145 -8.66 -7.81 -10.40
CA GLU A 145 -9.01 -7.15 -11.66
C GLU A 145 -8.15 -5.91 -11.89
N ALA A 146 -7.99 -5.06 -10.87
CA ALA A 146 -7.12 -3.89 -10.93
C ALA A 146 -5.65 -4.27 -11.17
N ILE A 147 -5.17 -5.36 -10.56
CA ILE A 147 -3.81 -5.89 -10.80
C ILE A 147 -3.64 -6.27 -12.28
N CYS A 148 -4.62 -6.95 -12.89
CA CYS A 148 -4.57 -7.28 -14.32
C CYS A 148 -4.60 -6.02 -15.20
N HIS A 149 -5.42 -5.02 -14.86
CA HIS A 149 -5.51 -3.76 -15.61
C HIS A 149 -4.24 -2.89 -15.49
N ALA A 150 -3.49 -3.00 -14.40
CA ALA A 150 -2.22 -2.32 -14.20
C ALA A 150 -1.05 -2.93 -15.01
N ALA A 151 -1.30 -4.01 -15.76
CA ALA A 151 -0.29 -4.75 -16.50
C ALA A 151 0.42 -3.90 -17.56
N GLY A 152 1.74 -3.93 -17.52
CA GLY A 152 2.62 -3.16 -18.40
C GLY A 152 2.97 -1.76 -17.87
N ALA A 153 2.27 -1.25 -16.85
CA ALA A 153 2.57 0.01 -16.16
C ALA A 153 3.19 -0.25 -14.77
N GLU A 154 2.52 -1.04 -13.95
CA GLU A 154 2.86 -1.25 -12.53
C GLU A 154 3.25 -2.69 -12.23
N VAL A 155 2.77 -3.63 -13.06
CA VAL A 155 3.03 -5.07 -12.94
C VAL A 155 3.41 -5.67 -14.29
N PRO A 156 3.93 -6.91 -14.34
CA PRO A 156 4.35 -7.56 -15.58
C PRO A 156 3.25 -7.59 -16.64
N ARG A 157 3.57 -7.21 -17.87
CA ARG A 157 2.61 -7.09 -18.98
C ARG A 157 1.79 -8.37 -19.24
N ARG A 158 2.38 -9.55 -19.02
CA ARG A 158 1.72 -10.84 -19.22
C ARG A 158 0.56 -11.09 -18.26
N TRP A 159 0.47 -10.35 -17.15
CA TRP A 159 -0.64 -10.50 -16.19
C TRP A 159 -1.97 -9.95 -16.72
N ALA A 160 -1.95 -9.17 -17.81
CA ALA A 160 -3.18 -8.79 -18.49
C ALA A 160 -3.99 -10.00 -19.01
N GLU A 161 -3.30 -11.11 -19.34
CA GLU A 161 -3.94 -12.34 -19.83
C GLU A 161 -4.63 -13.15 -18.71
N LEU A 162 -4.37 -12.81 -17.44
CA LEU A 162 -4.99 -13.48 -16.29
C LEU A 162 -6.41 -12.98 -15.99
N ILE A 163 -6.90 -11.97 -16.70
CA ILE A 163 -8.21 -11.37 -16.46
C ILE A 163 -9.36 -12.38 -16.62
N ASP A 164 -9.25 -13.28 -17.57
CA ASP A 164 -10.26 -14.33 -17.79
C ASP A 164 -10.31 -15.32 -16.62
N GLU A 165 -9.15 -15.64 -16.01
CA GLU A 165 -9.08 -16.47 -14.80
C GLU A 165 -9.73 -15.79 -13.60
N VAL A 166 -9.61 -14.45 -13.49
CA VAL A 166 -10.27 -13.64 -12.45
C VAL A 166 -11.79 -13.73 -12.63
N HIS A 167 -12.30 -13.47 -13.83
CA HIS A 167 -13.73 -13.50 -14.13
C HIS A 167 -14.35 -14.88 -13.93
N ASP A 168 -13.64 -15.94 -14.25
CA ASP A 168 -14.08 -17.31 -14.07
C ASP A 168 -13.89 -17.83 -12.64
N HIS A 169 -13.30 -17.02 -11.74
CA HIS A 169 -12.91 -17.41 -10.38
C HIS A 169 -12.03 -18.67 -10.35
N SER A 170 -11.24 -18.89 -11.39
CA SER A 170 -10.38 -20.07 -11.54
C SER A 170 -8.96 -19.89 -10.99
N HIS A 171 -8.60 -18.66 -10.59
CA HIS A 171 -7.30 -18.31 -10.01
C HIS A 171 -7.21 -18.77 -8.55
N SER A 172 -6.67 -19.93 -8.29
CA SER A 172 -6.56 -20.47 -6.93
C SER A 172 -5.20 -20.24 -6.27
N THR A 173 -4.21 -19.74 -7.02
CA THR A 173 -2.80 -19.65 -6.55
C THR A 173 -2.34 -18.23 -6.26
N TRP A 174 -3.09 -17.23 -6.68
CA TRP A 174 -2.84 -15.81 -6.46
C TRP A 174 -4.16 -15.09 -6.18
N GLY A 175 -4.12 -13.86 -5.67
CA GLY A 175 -5.31 -13.07 -5.36
C GLY A 175 -5.17 -12.26 -4.09
N VAL A 176 -6.26 -11.62 -3.69
CA VAL A 176 -6.34 -10.82 -2.48
C VAL A 176 -7.19 -11.55 -1.43
N ASP A 177 -6.61 -11.75 -0.26
CA ASP A 177 -7.29 -12.30 0.90
C ASP A 177 -7.45 -11.20 1.95
N ALA A 178 -8.67 -10.96 2.41
CA ALA A 178 -8.99 -10.00 3.43
C ALA A 178 -9.60 -10.69 4.64
N ASP A 179 -8.83 -10.72 5.70
CA ASP A 179 -9.27 -11.16 7.02
C ASP A 179 -9.49 -9.92 7.91
N HIS A 180 -10.76 -9.63 8.22
CA HIS A 180 -11.12 -8.49 9.07
C HIS A 180 -10.44 -8.48 10.47
N ARG A 181 -9.87 -9.60 10.90
CA ARG A 181 -9.13 -9.70 12.17
C ARG A 181 -7.64 -9.48 12.02
N HIS A 182 -7.09 -9.76 10.83
CA HIS A 182 -5.64 -9.78 10.61
C HIS A 182 -5.19 -8.74 9.59
N GLY A 183 -6.07 -8.28 8.71
CA GLY A 183 -5.75 -7.34 7.64
C GLY A 183 -5.84 -7.97 6.25
N MET A 184 -5.06 -7.46 5.32
CA MET A 184 -5.11 -7.85 3.91
C MET A 184 -3.80 -8.51 3.48
N THR A 185 -3.92 -9.48 2.58
CA THR A 185 -2.77 -10.15 1.96
C THR A 185 -2.97 -10.26 0.46
N TRP A 186 -2.03 -9.73 -0.30
CA TRP A 186 -1.92 -9.90 -1.73
C TRP A 186 -0.94 -11.02 -2.03
N THR A 187 -1.40 -12.08 -2.67
CA THR A 187 -0.56 -13.12 -3.24
C THR A 187 -0.46 -12.86 -4.73
N LEU A 188 0.73 -12.58 -5.22
CA LEU A 188 0.96 -12.22 -6.61
C LEU A 188 1.16 -13.46 -7.51
N PRO A 189 0.80 -13.38 -8.81
CA PRO A 189 1.18 -14.37 -9.80
C PRO A 189 2.70 -14.58 -9.86
N PRO A 190 3.19 -15.69 -10.43
CA PRO A 190 4.64 -15.93 -10.56
C PRO A 190 5.37 -14.79 -11.26
N LEU A 191 6.56 -14.49 -10.76
CA LEU A 191 7.45 -13.44 -11.26
C LEU A 191 8.70 -14.06 -11.91
N GLU A 192 9.14 -13.48 -13.02
CA GLU A 192 10.31 -13.90 -13.78
C GLU A 192 11.49 -12.96 -13.55
N THR A 193 12.70 -13.42 -13.87
CA THR A 193 13.89 -12.57 -13.78
C THR A 193 13.74 -11.32 -14.63
N GLY A 194 13.98 -10.16 -14.01
CA GLY A 194 13.85 -8.86 -14.66
C GLY A 194 12.47 -8.22 -14.55
N ASP A 195 11.50 -8.94 -13.97
CA ASP A 195 10.21 -8.33 -13.67
C ASP A 195 10.34 -7.23 -12.61
N HIS A 196 9.50 -6.24 -12.77
CA HIS A 196 9.23 -5.19 -11.79
C HIS A 196 7.75 -5.21 -11.44
N CYS A 197 7.42 -5.06 -10.16
CA CYS A 197 6.05 -4.97 -9.70
C CYS A 197 5.92 -3.87 -8.64
N GLU A 198 4.88 -3.08 -8.74
CA GLU A 198 4.47 -2.07 -7.77
C GLU A 198 3.05 -2.36 -7.31
N LEU A 199 2.83 -2.30 -5.98
CA LEU A 199 1.52 -2.52 -5.39
C LEU A 199 1.23 -1.42 -4.37
N PRO A 200 0.21 -0.57 -4.59
CA PRO A 200 -0.20 0.46 -3.65
C PRO A 200 -1.14 -0.11 -2.59
N VAL A 201 -1.05 0.45 -1.39
CA VAL A 201 -2.04 0.30 -0.33
C VAL A 201 -2.24 1.66 0.31
N VAL A 202 -3.48 2.05 0.50
CA VAL A 202 -3.84 3.31 1.13
C VAL A 202 -4.57 3.05 2.43
N ALA A 203 -4.25 3.81 3.45
CA ALA A 203 -4.98 3.89 4.71
C ALA A 203 -5.52 5.31 4.87
N ALA A 204 -6.83 5.48 4.88
CA ALA A 204 -7.50 6.76 5.03
C ALA A 204 -8.49 6.71 6.19
N TRP A 205 -8.57 7.76 7.00
CA TRP A 205 -9.51 7.84 8.10
C TRP A 205 -10.17 9.19 8.24
N ALA A 206 -11.40 9.15 8.73
CA ALA A 206 -12.29 10.30 8.91
C ALA A 206 -13.20 10.08 10.13
N PRO A 207 -13.91 11.13 10.60
CA PRO A 207 -14.97 10.95 11.57
C PRO A 207 -16.07 9.98 11.08
N ALA A 208 -16.53 9.06 11.94
CA ALA A 208 -17.54 8.06 11.60
C ALA A 208 -18.94 8.66 11.39
N ALA A 209 -19.18 9.92 11.82
CA ALA A 209 -20.46 10.61 11.68
C ALA A 209 -20.81 11.00 10.24
N ASP A 210 -19.86 10.88 9.31
CA ASP A 210 -20.07 11.13 7.90
C ASP A 210 -20.55 9.85 7.21
N GLU A 211 -21.78 9.87 6.66
CA GLU A 211 -22.30 8.81 5.79
C GLU A 211 -21.57 8.76 4.43
N THR A 212 -20.57 9.61 4.25
CA THR A 212 -19.82 9.69 3.01
C THR A 212 -18.83 8.55 2.91
N ALA A 213 -18.66 8.00 1.73
CA ALA A 213 -17.68 6.96 1.44
C ALA A 213 -16.25 7.54 1.20
N ASN A 214 -15.91 8.69 1.83
CA ASN A 214 -14.68 9.42 1.58
C ASN A 214 -13.42 8.59 1.83
N THR A 215 -13.37 7.81 2.91
CA THR A 215 -12.24 6.94 3.21
C THR A 215 -12.08 5.81 2.19
N TRP A 216 -13.19 5.30 1.67
CA TRP A 216 -13.21 4.28 0.63
C TRP A 216 -12.69 4.82 -0.70
N TYR A 217 -13.20 5.99 -1.14
CA TYR A 217 -12.72 6.64 -2.36
C TYR A 217 -11.26 7.09 -2.25
N ALA A 218 -10.80 7.48 -1.06
CA ALA A 218 -9.39 7.78 -0.82
C ALA A 218 -8.49 6.54 -0.97
N ALA A 219 -9.01 5.35 -0.63
CA ALA A 219 -8.29 4.10 -0.78
C ALA A 219 -8.22 3.60 -2.24
N LEU A 220 -9.10 4.11 -3.12
CA LEU A 220 -9.12 3.81 -4.56
C LEU A 220 -8.02 4.62 -5.29
N ALA A 221 -6.77 4.29 -5.06
CA ALA A 221 -5.63 5.01 -5.62
C ALA A 221 -4.78 4.08 -6.49
N SER A 222 -4.31 4.58 -7.64
CA SER A 222 -3.31 3.86 -8.44
C SER A 222 -1.90 4.05 -7.86
N SER A 223 -1.02 3.06 -8.00
CA SER A 223 0.39 3.21 -7.63
C SER A 223 1.06 4.37 -8.38
N THR A 224 0.66 4.64 -9.62
CA THR A 224 1.15 5.78 -10.40
C THR A 224 0.84 7.11 -9.70
N ASP A 225 -0.37 7.30 -9.17
CA ASP A 225 -0.75 8.54 -8.48
C ASP A 225 -0.01 8.68 -7.16
N VAL A 226 0.03 7.60 -6.36
CA VAL A 226 0.79 7.57 -5.12
C VAL A 226 2.27 7.85 -5.38
N LEU A 227 2.89 7.16 -6.33
CA LEU A 227 4.30 7.35 -6.65
C LEU A 227 4.60 8.74 -7.17
N ARG A 228 3.71 9.33 -7.98
CA ARG A 228 3.86 10.71 -8.44
C ARG A 228 3.95 11.68 -7.28
N GLN A 229 3.11 11.55 -6.26
CA GLN A 229 3.15 12.39 -5.07
C GLN A 229 4.38 12.09 -4.19
N VAL A 230 4.70 10.82 -4.00
CA VAL A 230 5.85 10.40 -3.17
C VAL A 230 7.19 10.81 -3.80
N THR A 231 7.30 10.80 -5.13
CA THR A 231 8.53 11.14 -5.86
C THR A 231 8.64 12.63 -6.21
N ALA A 232 7.53 13.38 -6.14
CA ALA A 232 7.57 14.82 -6.32
C ALA A 232 8.55 15.44 -5.31
N GLU A 233 9.48 16.29 -5.77
CA GLU A 233 10.28 17.09 -4.86
C GLU A 233 9.33 17.97 -4.04
N PRO A 234 9.51 18.06 -2.70
CA PRO A 234 8.72 18.99 -1.92
C PRO A 234 8.93 20.39 -2.52
N ALA A 235 7.83 21.04 -2.91
CA ALA A 235 7.88 22.39 -3.43
C ALA A 235 8.75 23.22 -2.47
N SER A 236 9.83 23.78 -2.99
CA SER A 236 10.79 24.51 -2.16
C SER A 236 10.03 25.60 -1.40
N ALA A 237 10.15 25.63 -0.06
CA ALA A 237 9.49 26.58 0.81
C ALA A 237 9.83 28.07 0.51
N GLU A 238 10.65 28.33 -0.51
CA GLU A 238 11.00 29.66 -1.01
C GLU A 238 9.93 30.29 -1.91
N ALA A 239 9.01 29.52 -2.49
CA ALA A 239 7.98 30.05 -3.39
C ALA A 239 6.83 30.76 -2.65
N VAL A 240 6.66 30.55 -1.35
CA VAL A 240 5.56 31.13 -0.54
C VAL A 240 5.91 32.51 0.04
N ARG A 241 7.14 33.01 -0.11
CA ARG A 241 7.53 34.33 0.41
C ARG A 241 7.49 35.47 -0.61
N LYS A 242 6.88 35.27 -1.76
CA LYS A 242 6.68 36.32 -2.78
C LYS A 242 5.23 36.36 -3.26
N CYS A 243 4.31 36.66 -2.37
CA CYS A 243 3.02 37.27 -2.65
C CYS A 243 2.66 38.24 -1.56
#